data_a2dc77cfa5eab65ca11d71fd84572c9a
#
_entry.id   a2dc77cfa5eab65ca11d71fd84572c9a
#
_cell.length_a   1.000
_cell.length_b   1.000
_cell.length_c   1.000
_cell.angle_alpha   90.00
_cell.angle_beta   90.00
_cell.angle_gamma   90.00
#
_symmetry.space_group_name_H-M   'P 1'
#
loop_
_entity.id
_entity.type
_entity.pdbx_description
1 polymer ?
#
loop_
_entity_poly.entity_id
_entity_poly.type
_entity_poly.pdbx_seq_one_letter_code
_entity_poly.pdbx_strand_id
1 'polypeptide(L)'
;MWFKKRHFYGCLIAVFFVWFYPMDSPAEFYKYVDKEGQTFYVDDLSKVPPEYMDQVNVYKEKYDHLPADQKKSRIEQEQQQQQELEAEQVRQMELELQQAAEKDEAERKRQEELARQKPIETPVAIEGNRVFVPVTIGNNGIEIEVRLLLDTGASQTVVYRDIANQLNIVALQKGLSQVASGQQIYTEVGKVSYIKVGPKKMNNTNILVINYEGPAASYSGLLGMNFLKNFQYNIDFNRKVIRWESQTNN
;
A
#
# COMPACT_ATOMS: atom_id res chain seq x y z
N MET A 1 -4.74 -15.33 -33.70
CA MET A 1 -3.96 -16.41 -34.31
C MET A 1 -2.63 -15.85 -34.82
N TRP A 2 -1.62 -15.75 -33.96
CA TRP A 2 -0.23 -15.48 -34.31
C TRP A 2 0.67 -15.99 -33.19
N PHE A 3 1.26 -17.18 -33.42
CA PHE A 3 2.26 -17.80 -32.55
C PHE A 3 3.63 -17.17 -32.85
N LYS A 4 4.25 -16.53 -31.87
CA LYS A 4 5.65 -16.09 -31.92
C LYS A 4 6.55 -17.21 -31.37
N LYS A 5 7.27 -17.90 -32.26
CA LYS A 5 8.32 -18.87 -31.93
C LYS A 5 9.50 -18.14 -31.27
N ARG A 6 9.85 -18.54 -30.05
CA ARG A 6 11.10 -18.16 -29.38
C ARG A 6 12.15 -19.23 -29.74
N HIS A 7 13.20 -18.82 -30.42
CA HIS A 7 14.37 -19.65 -30.68
C HIS A 7 15.21 -19.75 -29.42
N PHE A 8 15.41 -21.00 -28.99
CA PHE A 8 16.34 -21.39 -27.92
C PHE A 8 17.71 -21.59 -28.57
N TYR A 9 18.67 -20.70 -28.36
CA TYR A 9 20.06 -20.92 -28.71
C TYR A 9 20.71 -21.73 -27.58
N GLY A 10 20.89 -23.02 -27.85
CA GLY A 10 21.72 -23.90 -27.01
C GLY A 10 23.20 -23.57 -27.28
N CYS A 11 23.86 -23.02 -26.25
CA CYS A 11 25.30 -22.81 -26.26
C CYS A 11 25.97 -24.15 -25.89
N LEU A 12 26.55 -24.81 -26.87
CA LEU A 12 27.28 -26.08 -26.74
C LEU A 12 28.70 -25.72 -26.24
N ILE A 13 28.93 -25.78 -24.91
CA ILE A 13 30.27 -25.63 -24.35
C ILE A 13 31.00 -26.96 -24.48
N ALA A 14 31.95 -27.01 -25.43
CA ALA A 14 32.87 -28.12 -25.57
C ALA A 14 33.89 -28.07 -24.42
N VAL A 15 33.75 -28.98 -23.46
CA VAL A 15 34.73 -29.15 -22.39
C VAL A 15 35.93 -29.92 -22.95
N PHE A 16 37.02 -29.20 -23.18
CA PHE A 16 38.31 -29.78 -23.49
C PHE A 16 38.91 -30.35 -22.18
N PHE A 17 38.81 -31.67 -22.01
CA PHE A 17 39.49 -32.38 -20.91
C PHE A 17 40.97 -32.48 -21.28
N VAL A 18 41.80 -31.57 -20.83
CA VAL A 18 43.27 -31.70 -20.83
C VAL A 18 43.66 -32.53 -19.63
N TRP A 19 44.10 -33.72 -19.87
CA TRP A 19 44.71 -34.58 -18.86
C TRP A 19 46.05 -33.98 -18.46
N PHE A 20 46.04 -33.18 -17.40
CA PHE A 20 47.24 -32.76 -16.71
C PHE A 20 47.66 -33.89 -15.73
N TYR A 21 48.76 -34.57 -16.02
CA TYR A 21 49.45 -35.34 -15.00
C TYR A 21 50.06 -34.37 -14.00
N PRO A 22 49.80 -34.50 -12.69
CA PRO A 22 50.48 -33.69 -11.71
C PRO A 22 51.94 -34.22 -11.61
N MET A 23 52.87 -33.45 -12.08
CA MET A 23 54.25 -33.57 -11.62
C MET A 23 54.27 -32.95 -10.23
N ASP A 24 54.41 -33.80 -9.19
CA ASP A 24 54.70 -33.36 -7.82
C ASP A 24 56.10 -32.74 -7.79
N SER A 25 56.20 -31.49 -8.15
CA SER A 25 57.31 -30.63 -7.78
C SER A 25 56.82 -29.78 -6.62
N PRO A 26 57.42 -29.85 -5.44
CA PRO A 26 57.08 -28.95 -4.34
C PRO A 26 57.45 -27.53 -4.78
N ALA A 27 56.46 -26.80 -5.28
CA ALA A 27 56.64 -25.38 -5.57
C ALA A 27 56.69 -24.65 -4.23
N GLU A 28 57.89 -24.25 -3.82
CA GLU A 28 58.03 -23.35 -2.68
C GLU A 28 57.60 -21.94 -3.12
N PHE A 29 56.62 -21.38 -2.46
CA PHE A 29 56.23 -19.98 -2.67
C PHE A 29 56.97 -19.10 -1.63
N TYR A 30 57.49 -18.01 -2.12
CA TYR A 30 58.18 -17.00 -1.30
C TYR A 30 57.30 -15.76 -1.15
N LYS A 31 57.17 -15.30 0.11
CA LYS A 31 56.39 -14.13 0.44
C LYS A 31 57.34 -12.98 0.81
N TYR A 32 57.13 -11.80 0.22
CA TYR A 32 57.78 -10.57 0.68
C TYR A 32 56.77 -9.42 0.71
N VAL A 33 57.12 -8.34 1.40
CA VAL A 33 56.27 -7.14 1.53
C VAL A 33 57.08 -5.97 0.96
N ASP A 34 56.49 -5.16 0.10
CA ASP A 34 57.12 -3.97 -0.45
C ASP A 34 57.10 -2.78 0.52
N LYS A 35 57.68 -1.65 0.11
CA LYS A 35 57.75 -0.39 0.91
C LYS A 35 56.36 0.23 1.12
N GLU A 36 55.37 -0.14 0.33
CA GLU A 36 53.99 0.34 0.37
C GLU A 36 53.09 -0.59 1.22
N GLY A 37 53.66 -1.66 1.79
CA GLY A 37 52.95 -2.61 2.62
C GLY A 37 52.16 -3.68 1.85
N GLN A 38 52.35 -3.78 0.52
CA GLN A 38 51.72 -4.84 -0.28
C GLN A 38 52.48 -6.12 -0.19
N THR A 39 51.72 -7.23 -0.08
CA THR A 39 52.27 -8.58 0.04
C THR A 39 52.29 -9.25 -1.35
N PHE A 40 53.49 -9.76 -1.71
CA PHE A 40 53.70 -10.47 -2.97
C PHE A 40 54.07 -11.94 -2.68
N TYR A 41 53.60 -12.83 -3.54
CA TYR A 41 53.93 -14.26 -3.53
C TYR A 41 54.56 -14.61 -4.87
N VAL A 42 55.73 -15.22 -4.84
CA VAL A 42 56.48 -15.65 -6.03
C VAL A 42 56.92 -17.11 -5.88
N ASP A 43 57.00 -17.80 -6.98
CA ASP A 43 57.37 -19.20 -7.08
C ASP A 43 58.88 -19.46 -7.22
N ASP A 44 59.69 -18.39 -7.30
CA ASP A 44 61.12 -18.42 -7.45
C ASP A 44 61.78 -17.22 -6.77
N LEU A 45 62.82 -17.43 -5.99
CA LEU A 45 63.64 -16.41 -5.32
C LEU A 45 64.23 -15.37 -6.30
N SER A 46 64.48 -15.79 -7.54
CA SER A 46 65.01 -14.88 -8.56
C SER A 46 64.01 -13.79 -8.98
N LYS A 47 62.76 -14.00 -8.69
CA LYS A 47 61.67 -13.00 -8.96
C LYS A 47 61.52 -11.99 -7.82
N VAL A 48 62.22 -12.15 -6.72
CA VAL A 48 62.23 -11.21 -5.61
C VAL A 48 63.21 -10.08 -5.94
N PRO A 49 62.80 -8.81 -5.89
CA PRO A 49 63.75 -7.70 -6.06
C PRO A 49 64.83 -7.76 -4.98
N PRO A 50 66.09 -7.43 -5.34
CA PRO A 50 67.23 -7.58 -4.40
C PRO A 50 67.06 -6.79 -3.10
N GLU A 51 66.31 -5.72 -3.11
CA GLU A 51 66.04 -4.86 -1.95
C GLU A 51 65.10 -5.49 -0.90
N TYR A 52 64.40 -6.60 -1.23
CA TYR A 52 63.47 -7.32 -0.35
C TYR A 52 63.98 -8.74 0.01
N MET A 53 65.16 -9.12 -0.47
CA MET A 53 65.70 -10.47 -0.23
C MET A 53 65.85 -10.80 1.26
N ASP A 54 66.21 -9.83 2.08
CA ASP A 54 66.37 -10.01 3.54
C ASP A 54 65.03 -10.20 4.28
N GLN A 55 63.91 -9.89 3.61
CA GLN A 55 62.54 -9.97 4.19
C GLN A 55 61.75 -11.16 3.65
N VAL A 56 62.34 -11.98 2.79
CA VAL A 56 61.66 -13.12 2.17
C VAL A 56 61.42 -14.23 3.22
N ASN A 57 60.18 -14.64 3.28
CA ASN A 57 59.79 -15.80 4.06
C ASN A 57 59.21 -16.88 3.13
N VAL A 58 59.59 -18.16 3.38
CA VAL A 58 58.94 -19.27 2.68
C VAL A 58 57.49 -19.33 3.14
N TYR A 59 56.56 -19.15 2.20
CA TYR A 59 55.15 -19.30 2.49
C TYR A 59 54.82 -20.75 2.70
N LYS A 60 54.38 -21.07 3.89
CA LYS A 60 53.86 -22.41 4.21
C LYS A 60 52.36 -22.34 4.30
N GLU A 61 51.67 -23.17 3.53
CA GLU A 61 50.25 -23.32 3.69
C GLU A 61 49.90 -23.90 5.07
N LYS A 62 48.69 -23.62 5.51
CA LYS A 62 48.15 -24.16 6.74
C LYS A 62 48.15 -25.64 6.72
N TYR A 63 48.85 -26.43 7.27
CA TYR A 63 48.99 -27.90 7.25
C TYR A 63 50.12 -28.47 6.38
N ASP A 64 51.04 -27.69 5.83
CA ASP A 64 52.22 -28.20 5.10
C ASP A 64 53.15 -29.05 5.96
N HIS A 65 53.04 -28.98 7.28
CA HIS A 65 53.76 -29.79 8.24
C HIS A 65 53.17 -31.20 8.41
N LEU A 66 51.98 -31.46 7.84
CA LEU A 66 51.31 -32.76 7.94
C LEU A 66 51.59 -33.64 6.70
N PRO A 67 51.56 -34.97 6.84
CA PRO A 67 51.53 -35.87 5.70
C PRO A 67 50.34 -35.57 4.77
N ALA A 68 50.49 -35.81 3.47
CA ALA A 68 49.53 -35.43 2.45
C ALA A 68 48.09 -35.93 2.69
N ASP A 69 47.95 -37.13 3.18
CA ASP A 69 46.67 -37.75 3.56
C ASP A 69 46.00 -37.04 4.75
N GLN A 70 46.79 -36.67 5.75
CA GLN A 70 46.31 -35.95 6.94
C GLN A 70 45.96 -34.47 6.60
N LYS A 71 46.79 -33.85 5.75
CA LYS A 71 46.52 -32.48 5.23
C LYS A 71 45.16 -32.45 4.53
N LYS A 72 44.91 -33.39 3.61
CA LYS A 72 43.66 -33.49 2.88
C LYS A 72 42.46 -33.69 3.79
N SER A 73 42.54 -34.62 4.74
CA SER A 73 41.47 -34.89 5.70
C SER A 73 41.15 -33.68 6.58
N ARG A 74 42.17 -32.91 6.98
CA ARG A 74 41.95 -31.68 7.77
C ARG A 74 41.28 -30.61 7.00
N ILE A 75 41.66 -30.37 5.75
CA ILE A 75 41.03 -29.38 4.86
C ILE A 75 39.57 -29.77 4.62
N GLU A 76 39.28 -31.04 4.34
CA GLU A 76 37.92 -31.53 4.15
C GLU A 76 37.04 -31.34 5.41
N GLN A 77 37.60 -31.64 6.60
CA GLN A 77 36.89 -31.41 7.86
C GLN A 77 36.57 -29.92 8.10
N GLU A 78 37.53 -29.02 7.86
CA GLU A 78 37.31 -27.60 8.02
C GLU A 78 36.24 -27.07 7.02
N GLN A 79 36.32 -27.53 5.77
CA GLN A 79 35.34 -27.18 4.76
C GLN A 79 33.90 -27.62 5.14
N GLN A 80 33.80 -28.87 5.66
CA GLN A 80 32.51 -29.38 6.14
C GLN A 80 31.97 -28.56 7.32
N GLN A 81 32.80 -28.26 8.31
CA GLN A 81 32.42 -27.45 9.47
C GLN A 81 31.98 -26.04 9.04
N GLN A 82 32.68 -25.46 8.07
CA GLN A 82 32.35 -24.15 7.57
C GLN A 82 31.01 -24.16 6.82
N GLN A 83 30.78 -25.19 6.00
CA GLN A 83 29.49 -25.36 5.30
C GLN A 83 28.32 -25.60 6.27
N GLU A 84 28.54 -26.40 7.32
CA GLU A 84 27.50 -26.60 8.35
C GLU A 84 27.18 -25.32 9.09
N LEU A 85 28.19 -24.52 9.45
CA LEU A 85 28.01 -23.24 10.13
C LEU A 85 27.23 -22.22 9.25
N GLU A 86 27.62 -22.13 7.98
CA GLU A 86 26.92 -21.24 7.01
C GLU A 86 25.48 -21.70 6.78
N ALA A 87 25.25 -23.02 6.68
CA ALA A 87 23.89 -23.55 6.52
C ALA A 87 23.02 -23.32 7.76
N GLU A 88 23.60 -23.34 8.95
CA GLU A 88 22.87 -23.01 10.18
C GLU A 88 22.55 -21.53 10.28
N GLN A 89 23.49 -20.66 9.92
CA GLN A 89 23.23 -19.20 9.86
C GLN A 89 22.13 -18.84 8.87
N VAL A 90 22.13 -19.46 7.68
CA VAL A 90 21.08 -19.26 6.69
C VAL A 90 19.72 -19.70 7.24
N ARG A 91 19.68 -20.86 7.88
CA ARG A 91 18.44 -21.40 8.48
C ARG A 91 17.89 -20.50 9.59
N GLN A 92 18.77 -19.96 10.43
CA GLN A 92 18.35 -19.01 11.48
C GLN A 92 17.82 -17.71 10.87
N MET A 93 18.49 -17.18 9.85
CA MET A 93 18.05 -15.98 9.15
C MET A 93 16.68 -16.17 8.45
N GLU A 94 16.46 -17.32 7.82
CA GLU A 94 15.16 -17.65 7.20
C GLU A 94 14.04 -17.73 8.25
N LEU A 95 14.31 -18.34 9.41
CA LEU A 95 13.35 -18.44 10.50
C LEU A 95 12.99 -17.06 11.07
N GLU A 96 13.98 -16.19 11.26
CA GLU A 96 13.74 -14.81 11.72
C GLU A 96 12.92 -14.00 10.71
N LEU A 97 13.21 -14.15 9.41
CA LEU A 97 12.43 -13.50 8.35
C LEU A 97 10.99 -13.99 8.31
N GLN A 98 10.76 -15.29 8.47
CA GLN A 98 9.40 -15.84 8.54
C GLN A 98 8.63 -15.30 9.76
N GLN A 99 9.25 -15.29 10.94
CA GLN A 99 8.62 -14.75 12.14
C GLN A 99 8.33 -13.25 12.04
N ALA A 100 9.22 -12.49 11.41
CA ALA A 100 8.99 -11.06 11.17
C ALA A 100 7.82 -10.85 10.20
N ALA A 101 7.75 -11.61 9.11
CA ALA A 101 6.66 -11.54 8.14
C ALA A 101 5.30 -11.91 8.75
N GLU A 102 5.25 -12.96 9.59
CA GLU A 102 4.02 -13.35 10.30
C GLU A 102 3.54 -12.28 11.29
N LYS A 103 4.47 -11.63 12.01
CA LYS A 103 4.15 -10.52 12.92
C LYS A 103 3.60 -9.33 12.17
N ASP A 104 4.24 -8.93 11.07
CA ASP A 104 3.80 -7.81 10.25
C ASP A 104 2.41 -8.07 9.65
N GLU A 105 2.14 -9.29 9.18
CA GLU A 105 0.82 -9.67 8.67
C GLU A 105 -0.25 -9.66 9.77
N ALA A 106 0.05 -10.17 10.95
CA ALA A 106 -0.85 -10.16 12.09
C ALA A 106 -1.17 -8.73 12.55
N GLU A 107 -0.15 -7.87 12.59
CA GLU A 107 -0.32 -6.46 12.96
C GLU A 107 -1.15 -5.71 11.92
N ARG A 108 -0.91 -5.93 10.64
CA ARG A 108 -1.70 -5.36 9.55
C ARG A 108 -3.17 -5.78 9.64
N LYS A 109 -3.46 -7.07 9.85
CA LYS A 109 -4.83 -7.57 10.03
C LYS A 109 -5.51 -6.93 11.24
N ARG A 110 -4.78 -6.79 12.34
CA ARG A 110 -5.30 -6.12 13.54
C ARG A 110 -5.61 -4.65 13.31
N GLN A 111 -4.74 -3.94 12.58
CA GLN A 111 -4.97 -2.52 12.23
C GLN A 111 -6.15 -2.36 11.28
N GLU A 112 -6.29 -3.24 10.28
CA GLU A 112 -7.44 -3.26 9.38
C GLU A 112 -8.76 -3.52 10.14
N GLU A 113 -8.76 -4.44 11.09
CA GLU A 113 -9.93 -4.73 11.92
C GLU A 113 -10.29 -3.55 12.83
N LEU A 114 -9.30 -2.92 13.48
CA LEU A 114 -9.50 -1.71 14.26
C LEU A 114 -10.00 -0.54 13.40
N ALA A 115 -9.50 -0.41 12.17
CA ALA A 115 -9.98 0.61 11.24
C ALA A 115 -11.44 0.38 10.81
N ARG A 116 -11.85 -0.88 10.63
CA ARG A 116 -13.25 -1.25 10.35
C ARG A 116 -14.20 -0.96 11.52
N GLN A 117 -13.70 -1.05 12.75
CA GLN A 117 -14.50 -0.80 13.96
C GLN A 117 -14.64 0.69 14.30
N LYS A 118 -13.78 1.57 13.75
CA LYS A 118 -13.93 3.01 13.95
C LYS A 118 -15.22 3.50 13.32
N PRO A 119 -16.12 4.14 14.09
CA PRO A 119 -17.32 4.74 13.50
C PRO A 119 -16.89 5.77 12.46
N ILE A 120 -17.42 5.62 11.26
CA ILE A 120 -17.16 6.57 10.19
C ILE A 120 -18.01 7.80 10.47
N GLU A 121 -17.38 8.94 10.71
CA GLU A 121 -18.03 10.16 11.16
C GLU A 121 -18.04 11.24 10.06
N THR A 122 -19.10 12.03 10.02
CA THR A 122 -19.21 13.20 9.17
C THR A 122 -19.44 14.42 10.06
N PRO A 123 -18.55 15.43 10.07
CA PRO A 123 -18.76 16.66 10.81
C PRO A 123 -20.01 17.40 10.32
N VAL A 124 -20.77 17.96 11.24
CA VAL A 124 -21.99 18.75 10.96
C VAL A 124 -21.98 20.06 11.74
N ALA A 125 -22.72 21.05 11.26
CA ALA A 125 -22.98 22.24 12.04
C ALA A 125 -24.33 22.11 12.75
N ILE A 126 -24.38 22.44 14.04
CA ILE A 126 -25.59 22.39 14.86
C ILE A 126 -25.90 23.78 15.37
N GLU A 127 -27.07 24.27 15.04
CA GLU A 127 -27.59 25.60 15.44
C GLU A 127 -28.96 25.42 16.11
N GLY A 128 -28.99 25.49 17.42
CA GLY A 128 -30.18 25.12 18.20
C GLY A 128 -30.54 23.64 17.96
N ASN A 129 -31.74 23.37 17.50
CA ASN A 129 -32.20 22.00 17.19
C ASN A 129 -32.04 21.63 15.70
N ARG A 130 -31.33 22.44 14.93
CA ARG A 130 -31.13 22.21 13.49
C ARG A 130 -29.74 21.63 13.23
N VAL A 131 -29.71 20.57 12.43
CA VAL A 131 -28.46 19.89 12.03
C VAL A 131 -28.23 20.18 10.55
N PHE A 132 -27.13 20.85 10.24
CA PHE A 132 -26.74 21.17 8.88
C PHE A 132 -25.60 20.29 8.43
N VAL A 133 -25.80 19.63 7.31
CA VAL A 133 -24.92 18.56 6.82
C VAL A 133 -24.23 19.01 5.54
N PRO A 134 -22.92 18.87 5.40
CA PRO A 134 -22.24 19.04 4.12
C PRO A 134 -22.60 17.88 3.19
N VAL A 135 -23.12 18.22 2.02
CA VAL A 135 -23.62 17.26 1.04
C VAL A 135 -22.99 17.56 -0.31
N THR A 136 -22.36 16.58 -0.93
CA THR A 136 -21.94 16.69 -2.33
C THR A 136 -23.05 16.17 -3.23
N ILE A 137 -23.46 16.98 -4.19
CA ILE A 137 -24.42 16.58 -5.22
C ILE A 137 -23.70 16.60 -6.57
N GLY A 138 -23.73 15.47 -7.26
CA GLY A 138 -23.12 15.34 -8.58
C GLY A 138 -24.17 15.09 -9.67
N ASN A 139 -24.03 15.79 -10.79
CA ASN A 139 -24.89 15.61 -11.96
C ASN A 139 -24.09 15.83 -13.26
N ASN A 140 -24.08 14.83 -14.16
CA ASN A 140 -23.43 14.92 -15.47
C ASN A 140 -21.99 15.45 -15.45
N GLY A 141 -21.19 15.01 -14.46
CA GLY A 141 -19.79 15.40 -14.29
C GLY A 141 -19.56 16.72 -13.53
N ILE A 142 -20.63 17.44 -13.16
CA ILE A 142 -20.56 18.63 -12.31
C ILE A 142 -20.79 18.19 -10.86
N GLU A 143 -19.95 18.62 -9.94
CA GLU A 143 -20.09 18.41 -8.50
C GLU A 143 -20.17 19.74 -7.76
N ILE A 144 -21.09 19.81 -6.82
CA ILE A 144 -21.21 20.97 -5.91
C ILE A 144 -21.33 20.46 -4.49
N GLU A 145 -20.59 21.05 -3.57
CA GLU A 145 -20.79 20.87 -2.15
C GLU A 145 -21.75 21.94 -1.63
N VAL A 146 -22.82 21.49 -0.99
CA VAL A 146 -23.88 22.34 -0.42
C VAL A 146 -24.13 21.99 1.03
N ARG A 147 -24.66 22.92 1.77
CA ARG A 147 -25.10 22.72 3.14
C ARG A 147 -26.60 22.47 3.13
N LEU A 148 -27.05 21.29 3.52
CA LEU A 148 -28.48 20.97 3.63
C LEU A 148 -28.90 20.81 5.09
N LEU A 149 -30.13 21.18 5.41
CA LEU A 149 -30.74 20.89 6.70
C LEU A 149 -31.16 19.41 6.73
N LEU A 150 -30.72 18.64 7.72
CA LEU A 150 -31.19 17.28 7.93
C LEU A 150 -32.66 17.34 8.39
N ASP A 151 -33.56 16.78 7.58
CA ASP A 151 -35.00 16.85 7.84
C ASP A 151 -35.66 15.48 7.63
N THR A 152 -35.93 14.80 8.76
CA THR A 152 -36.65 13.50 8.76
C THR A 152 -38.13 13.64 8.43
N GLY A 153 -38.71 14.87 8.44
CA GLY A 153 -40.05 15.15 8.02
C GLY A 153 -40.20 15.34 6.49
N ALA A 154 -39.07 15.59 5.80
CA ALA A 154 -39.10 15.69 4.34
C ALA A 154 -38.95 14.29 3.71
N SER A 155 -39.93 13.88 2.92
CA SER A 155 -39.89 12.59 2.20
C SER A 155 -38.83 12.52 1.09
N GLN A 156 -38.47 13.67 0.51
CA GLN A 156 -37.49 13.82 -0.56
C GLN A 156 -36.43 14.85 -0.17
N THR A 157 -35.21 14.66 -0.68
CA THR A 157 -34.17 15.69 -0.64
C THR A 157 -34.59 16.87 -1.53
N VAL A 158 -34.49 18.06 -1.00
CA VAL A 158 -34.90 19.31 -1.65
C VAL A 158 -33.67 20.17 -1.89
N VAL A 159 -33.54 20.77 -3.06
CA VAL A 159 -32.54 21.80 -3.34
C VAL A 159 -33.20 23.08 -3.83
N TYR A 160 -32.56 24.20 -3.57
CA TYR A 160 -33.03 25.48 -4.10
C TYR A 160 -32.69 25.63 -5.58
N ARG A 161 -33.43 26.48 -6.28
CA ARG A 161 -33.33 26.67 -7.73
C ARG A 161 -31.92 27.05 -8.21
N ASP A 162 -31.22 27.86 -7.45
CA ASP A 162 -29.85 28.27 -7.75
C ASP A 162 -28.90 27.08 -7.83
N ILE A 163 -29.00 26.12 -6.91
CA ILE A 163 -28.23 24.89 -6.91
C ILE A 163 -28.61 24.00 -8.10
N ALA A 164 -29.90 23.87 -8.38
CA ALA A 164 -30.36 23.10 -9.52
C ALA A 164 -29.82 23.66 -10.86
N ASN A 165 -29.77 24.98 -10.98
CA ASN A 165 -29.21 25.64 -12.17
C ASN A 165 -27.70 25.40 -12.31
N GLN A 166 -26.93 25.50 -11.22
CA GLN A 166 -25.48 25.21 -11.22
C GLN A 166 -25.16 23.76 -11.61
N LEU A 167 -26.02 22.83 -11.23
CA LEU A 167 -25.88 21.39 -11.55
C LEU A 167 -26.51 21.04 -12.91
N ASN A 168 -27.04 21.98 -13.65
CA ASN A 168 -27.79 21.75 -14.92
C ASN A 168 -28.88 20.68 -14.76
N ILE A 169 -29.65 20.74 -13.66
CA ILE A 169 -30.70 19.76 -13.40
C ILE A 169 -31.91 20.12 -14.26
N VAL A 170 -32.31 19.18 -15.12
CA VAL A 170 -33.50 19.31 -15.94
C VAL A 170 -34.71 18.81 -15.16
N ALA A 171 -35.78 19.61 -15.13
CA ALA A 171 -37.03 19.19 -14.54
C ALA A 171 -37.69 18.09 -15.37
N LEU A 172 -37.92 16.94 -14.71
CA LEU A 172 -38.62 15.80 -15.31
C LEU A 172 -40.13 15.95 -15.20
N GLN A 173 -40.62 16.54 -14.10
CA GLN A 173 -42.02 16.70 -13.80
C GLN A 173 -42.21 17.92 -12.91
N LYS A 174 -43.34 18.62 -13.08
CA LYS A 174 -43.79 19.70 -12.20
C LYS A 174 -44.95 19.20 -11.34
N GLY A 175 -45.02 19.67 -10.11
CA GLY A 175 -46.05 19.28 -9.17
C GLY A 175 -46.26 20.27 -8.04
N LEU A 176 -47.12 19.92 -7.13
CA LEU A 176 -47.33 20.63 -5.87
C LEU A 176 -46.90 19.72 -4.73
N SER A 177 -46.17 20.28 -3.79
CA SER A 177 -45.80 19.59 -2.53
C SER A 177 -46.40 20.35 -1.36
N GLN A 178 -46.85 19.62 -0.36
CA GLN A 178 -47.33 20.22 0.87
C GLN A 178 -46.16 20.33 1.87
N VAL A 179 -45.94 21.52 2.40
CA VAL A 179 -44.97 21.77 3.46
C VAL A 179 -45.61 21.58 4.83
N ALA A 180 -44.81 21.51 5.88
CA ALA A 180 -45.24 21.22 7.26
C ALA A 180 -46.34 22.22 7.78
N SER A 181 -46.36 23.43 7.26
CA SER A 181 -47.40 24.41 7.59
C SER A 181 -48.78 24.11 6.93
N GLY A 182 -48.88 23.07 6.08
CA GLY A 182 -50.08 22.77 5.29
C GLY A 182 -50.15 23.53 3.98
N GLN A 183 -49.26 24.49 3.72
CA GLN A 183 -49.23 25.25 2.50
C GLN A 183 -48.75 24.40 1.33
N GLN A 184 -49.33 24.57 0.15
CA GLN A 184 -48.86 23.95 -1.09
C GLN A 184 -47.88 24.89 -1.80
N ILE A 185 -46.74 24.31 -2.20
CA ILE A 185 -45.70 25.01 -2.96
C ILE A 185 -45.46 24.31 -4.30
N TYR A 186 -45.11 25.07 -5.32
CA TYR A 186 -44.69 24.52 -6.60
C TYR A 186 -43.32 23.83 -6.46
N THR A 187 -43.25 22.63 -6.95
CA THR A 187 -42.03 21.82 -6.93
C THR A 187 -41.77 21.26 -8.32
N GLU A 188 -40.50 21.05 -8.61
CA GLU A 188 -40.06 20.29 -9.79
C GLU A 188 -39.28 19.06 -9.35
N VAL A 189 -39.56 17.93 -9.97
CA VAL A 189 -38.76 16.72 -9.76
C VAL A 189 -37.60 16.77 -10.73
N GLY A 190 -36.40 16.70 -10.21
CA GLY A 190 -35.15 16.52 -10.97
C GLY A 190 -34.48 15.20 -10.62
N LYS A 191 -33.57 14.78 -11.47
CA LYS A 191 -32.72 13.60 -11.22
C LYS A 191 -31.28 14.04 -11.16
N VAL A 192 -30.54 13.50 -10.19
CA VAL A 192 -29.08 13.70 -10.02
C VAL A 192 -28.34 12.40 -10.17
N SER A 193 -27.11 12.47 -10.65
CA SER A 193 -26.26 11.30 -10.77
C SER A 193 -25.97 10.67 -9.40
N TYR A 194 -25.77 11.50 -8.37
CA TYR A 194 -25.63 11.02 -6.99
C TYR A 194 -25.77 12.13 -5.94
N ILE A 195 -26.03 11.69 -4.72
CA ILE A 195 -25.92 12.45 -3.46
C ILE A 195 -24.92 11.75 -2.57
N LYS A 196 -23.98 12.49 -1.98
CA LYS A 196 -22.96 11.96 -1.08
C LYS A 196 -22.91 12.75 0.22
N VAL A 197 -22.89 12.05 1.35
CA VAL A 197 -22.77 12.63 2.70
C VAL A 197 -21.66 11.86 3.43
N GLY A 198 -20.50 12.48 3.60
CA GLY A 198 -19.34 11.79 4.11
C GLY A 198 -19.04 10.53 3.31
N PRO A 199 -19.03 9.33 3.95
CA PRO A 199 -18.74 8.06 3.27
C PRO A 199 -19.95 7.48 2.53
N LYS A 200 -21.16 7.98 2.80
CA LYS A 200 -22.40 7.40 2.25
C LYS A 200 -22.75 8.06 0.93
N LYS A 201 -22.98 7.26 -0.10
CA LYS A 201 -23.32 7.71 -1.46
C LYS A 201 -24.55 6.99 -1.97
N MET A 202 -25.47 7.72 -2.55
CA MET A 202 -26.65 7.18 -3.23
C MET A 202 -26.67 7.66 -4.68
N ASN A 203 -26.71 6.75 -5.62
CA ASN A 203 -26.67 7.05 -7.05
C ASN A 203 -28.09 7.15 -7.65
N ASN A 204 -28.21 7.83 -8.78
CA ASN A 204 -29.41 7.91 -9.60
C ASN A 204 -30.67 8.29 -8.81
N THR A 205 -30.60 9.39 -8.07
CA THR A 205 -31.63 9.78 -7.10
C THR A 205 -32.48 10.93 -7.63
N ASN A 206 -33.78 10.85 -7.38
CA ASN A 206 -34.68 11.98 -7.59
C ASN A 206 -34.60 12.97 -6.42
N ILE A 207 -34.67 14.24 -6.75
CA ILE A 207 -34.71 15.35 -5.80
C ILE A 207 -35.86 16.29 -6.17
N LEU A 208 -36.29 17.08 -5.20
CA LEU A 208 -37.20 18.18 -5.46
C LEU A 208 -36.45 19.51 -5.62
N VAL A 209 -36.84 20.30 -6.57
CA VAL A 209 -36.31 21.64 -6.77
C VAL A 209 -37.45 22.63 -6.43
N ILE A 210 -37.13 23.61 -5.56
CA ILE A 210 -38.06 24.65 -5.17
C ILE A 210 -37.48 26.04 -5.42
N ASN A 211 -38.36 27.01 -5.71
CA ASN A 211 -38.02 28.42 -5.62
C ASN A 211 -38.17 28.84 -4.16
N TYR A 212 -37.04 29.11 -3.50
CA TYR A 212 -37.05 29.60 -2.13
C TYR A 212 -37.17 31.12 -2.14
N GLU A 213 -38.29 31.67 -1.62
CA GLU A 213 -38.57 33.10 -1.57
C GLU A 213 -38.45 33.69 -0.15
N GLY A 214 -37.92 32.90 0.78
CA GLY A 214 -37.72 33.33 2.16
C GLY A 214 -36.47 34.20 2.38
N PRO A 215 -36.23 34.63 3.63
CA PRO A 215 -35.00 35.33 4.00
C PRO A 215 -33.75 34.52 3.64
N ALA A 216 -32.61 35.20 3.43
CA ALA A 216 -31.35 34.53 3.13
C ALA A 216 -31.08 33.40 4.12
N ALA A 217 -31.08 32.18 3.64
CA ALA A 217 -30.83 30.98 4.45
C ALA A 217 -29.33 30.61 4.43
N SER A 218 -28.82 30.11 5.55
CA SER A 218 -27.47 29.60 5.64
C SER A 218 -27.32 28.17 5.06
N TYR A 219 -28.35 27.67 4.37
CA TYR A 219 -28.43 26.33 3.79
C TYR A 219 -29.20 26.39 2.44
N SER A 220 -28.98 25.41 1.60
CA SER A 220 -29.44 25.40 0.20
C SER A 220 -30.52 24.36 -0.06
N GLY A 221 -31.18 23.86 0.98
CA GLY A 221 -32.24 22.85 0.86
C GLY A 221 -32.32 21.90 2.05
N LEU A 222 -32.99 20.77 1.86
CA LEU A 222 -33.24 19.75 2.89
C LEU A 222 -32.66 18.41 2.46
N LEU A 223 -32.00 17.71 3.39
CA LEU A 223 -31.62 16.31 3.22
C LEU A 223 -32.75 15.43 3.75
N GLY A 224 -33.51 14.81 2.85
CA GLY A 224 -34.75 14.11 3.18
C GLY A 224 -34.59 12.61 3.35
N MET A 225 -35.73 11.97 3.67
CA MET A 225 -35.81 10.52 3.97
C MET A 225 -35.50 9.62 2.77
N ASN A 226 -35.64 10.10 1.53
CA ASN A 226 -35.20 9.34 0.36
C ASN A 226 -33.70 8.96 0.44
N PHE A 227 -32.86 9.81 1.06
CA PHE A 227 -31.46 9.50 1.36
C PHE A 227 -31.32 8.84 2.73
N LEU A 228 -31.83 9.45 3.78
CA LEU A 228 -31.57 9.09 5.17
C LEU A 228 -31.98 7.65 5.52
N LYS A 229 -33.13 7.19 5.01
CA LYS A 229 -33.65 5.84 5.30
C LYS A 229 -32.78 4.69 4.82
N ASN A 230 -31.83 4.95 3.92
CA ASN A 230 -30.97 3.90 3.37
C ASN A 230 -29.74 3.60 4.24
N PHE A 231 -29.55 4.38 5.31
CA PHE A 231 -28.37 4.28 6.15
C PHE A 231 -28.75 4.29 7.62
N GLN A 232 -28.07 3.50 8.41
CA GLN A 232 -28.15 3.60 9.87
C GLN A 232 -27.14 4.65 10.33
N TYR A 233 -27.64 5.60 11.13
CA TYR A 233 -26.84 6.71 11.62
C TYR A 233 -27.31 7.16 12.99
N ASN A 234 -26.38 7.78 13.74
CA ASN A 234 -26.65 8.46 15.01
C ASN A 234 -26.04 9.85 14.95
N ILE A 235 -26.74 10.85 15.54
CA ILE A 235 -26.24 12.23 15.63
C ILE A 235 -25.70 12.46 17.05
N ASP A 236 -24.38 12.72 17.12
CA ASP A 236 -23.72 13.12 18.35
C ASP A 236 -23.73 14.66 18.43
N PHE A 237 -24.66 15.19 19.20
CA PHE A 237 -24.83 16.64 19.36
C PHE A 237 -23.65 17.31 20.08
N ASN A 238 -22.99 16.60 20.98
CA ASN A 238 -21.83 17.12 21.71
C ASN A 238 -20.60 17.25 20.82
N ARG A 239 -20.34 16.21 20.03
CA ARG A 239 -19.19 16.17 19.11
C ARG A 239 -19.50 16.82 17.75
N LYS A 240 -20.77 17.14 17.50
CA LYS A 240 -21.27 17.70 16.23
C LYS A 240 -20.87 16.82 15.03
N VAL A 241 -21.17 15.55 15.11
CA VAL A 241 -20.91 14.59 14.04
C VAL A 241 -22.11 13.67 13.83
N ILE A 242 -22.28 13.22 12.56
CA ILE A 242 -23.09 12.06 12.25
C ILE A 242 -22.17 10.85 12.27
N ARG A 243 -22.49 9.84 13.09
CA ARG A 243 -21.86 8.53 13.09
C ARG A 243 -22.65 7.60 12.19
N TRP A 244 -21.97 7.04 11.21
CA TRP A 244 -22.54 6.06 10.30
C TRP A 244 -22.20 4.66 10.78
N GLU A 245 -23.22 3.81 10.88
CA GLU A 245 -22.96 2.40 11.21
C GLU A 245 -22.38 1.70 9.98
N SER A 246 -21.42 0.81 10.25
CA SER A 246 -20.91 -0.09 9.22
C SER A 246 -22.06 -1.01 8.81
N GLN A 247 -22.32 -1.18 7.51
CA GLN A 247 -23.21 -2.26 7.07
C GLN A 247 -22.51 -3.58 7.41
N THR A 248 -22.92 -4.22 8.47
CA THR A 248 -22.66 -5.65 8.67
C THR A 248 -23.43 -6.37 7.56
N ASN A 249 -22.70 -6.83 6.55
CA ASN A 249 -23.27 -7.77 5.59
C ASN A 249 -23.66 -9.04 6.38
N ASN A 250 -24.96 -9.20 6.63
CA ASN A 250 -25.54 -10.49 6.96
C ASN A 250 -25.65 -11.33 5.69
#